data_3052776a980b40c2d9bb17717d3ab888
#
_entry.id   3052776a980b40c2d9bb17717d3ab888
#
_cell.length_a   1.000
_cell.length_b   1.000
_cell.length_c   1.000
_cell.angle_alpha   90.00
_cell.angle_beta   90.00
_cell.angle_gamma   90.00
#
_symmetry.space_group_name_H-M   'P 1'
#
loop_
_entity.id
_entity.type
_entity.pdbx_description
1 polymer ?
#
loop_
_entity_poly.entity_id
_entity_poly.type
_entity_poly.pdbx_seq_one_letter_code
_entity_poly.pdbx_strand_id
1 'polypeptide(L)' 'MEKVDKWSKANDIKRIELTVICKNERAVNLYKSMGFEVEGVKKASLKIDDRFVDEYYMGKVY' A
#
# COMPACT_ATOMS: atom_id res chain seq x y z
N MET A 1 -11.92 -6.52 3.80
CA MET A 1 -10.86 -6.50 4.81
C MET A 1 -11.11 -7.37 6.01
N GLU A 2 -12.34 -7.56 6.39
CA GLU A 2 -12.67 -8.44 7.51
C GLU A 2 -12.13 -9.86 7.34
N LYS A 3 -12.24 -10.40 6.15
CA LYS A 3 -11.74 -11.75 5.87
C LYS A 3 -10.25 -11.86 6.08
N VAL A 4 -9.53 -10.82 5.69
CA VAL A 4 -8.08 -10.79 5.84
C VAL A 4 -7.71 -10.74 7.31
N ASP A 5 -8.38 -9.90 8.08
CA ASP A 5 -8.14 -9.81 9.51
C ASP A 5 -8.42 -11.12 10.22
N LYS A 6 -9.52 -11.76 9.86
CA LYS A 6 -9.89 -13.03 10.42
C LYS A 6 -8.85 -14.10 10.13
N TRP A 7 -8.41 -14.13 8.89
CA TRP A 7 -7.40 -15.07 8.44
C TRP A 7 -6.07 -14.83 9.16
N SER A 8 -5.70 -13.58 9.29
CA SER A 8 -4.47 -13.21 9.97
C SER A 8 -4.46 -13.64 11.44
N LYS A 9 -5.57 -13.47 12.11
CA LYS A 9 -5.70 -13.90 13.50
C LYS A 9 -5.53 -15.40 13.63
N ALA A 10 -6.18 -16.14 12.74
CA ALA A 10 -6.12 -17.60 12.78
C ALA A 10 -4.72 -18.13 12.55
N ASN A 11 -3.90 -17.38 11.81
CA ASN A 11 -2.56 -17.80 11.43
C ASN A 11 -1.47 -17.03 12.18
N ASP A 12 -1.83 -16.19 13.13
CA ASP A 12 -0.90 -15.33 13.85
C ASP A 12 -0.09 -14.42 12.94
N ILE A 13 -0.63 -14.12 11.77
CA ILE A 13 0.00 -13.25 10.82
C ILE A 13 -0.80 -11.97 10.70
N LYS A 14 -0.16 -10.85 10.97
CA LYS A 14 -0.77 -9.54 10.80
C LYS A 14 -0.01 -8.78 9.73
N ARG A 15 -0.69 -8.50 8.66
CA ARG A 15 -0.12 -7.77 7.55
C ARG A 15 -1.14 -6.81 6.99
N ILE A 16 -0.73 -5.57 6.81
CA ILE A 16 -1.56 -4.54 6.20
C ILE A 16 -0.90 -4.13 4.90
N GLU A 17 -1.67 -4.16 3.83
CA GLU A 17 -1.21 -3.76 2.50
C GLU A 17 -2.07 -2.61 2.00
N LEU A 18 -1.42 -1.70 1.28
CA LEU A 18 -2.13 -0.59 0.66
C LEU A 18 -1.40 -0.16 -0.61
N THR A 19 -2.06 0.69 -1.38
CA THR A 19 -1.44 1.33 -2.53
C THR A 19 -1.50 2.84 -2.32
N VAL A 20 -0.50 3.53 -2.83
CA VAL A 20 -0.42 4.99 -2.75
C VAL A 20 0.16 5.53 -4.04
N ILE A 21 -0.39 6.63 -4.52
CA ILE A 21 0.09 7.25 -5.76
C ILE A 21 1.53 7.70 -5.57
N CYS A 22 2.40 7.33 -6.51
CA CYS A 22 3.83 7.65 -6.42
C CYS A 22 4.10 9.13 -6.31
N LYS A 23 3.28 9.95 -6.95
CA LYS A 23 3.44 11.41 -6.89
C LYS A 23 3.03 12.01 -5.56
N ASN A 24 2.29 11.27 -4.76
CA ASN A 24 1.85 11.75 -3.47
C ASN A 24 2.93 11.49 -2.41
N GLU A 25 3.99 12.28 -2.47
CA GLU A 25 5.13 12.11 -1.57
C GLU A 25 4.74 12.23 -0.10
N ARG A 26 3.79 13.11 0.19
CA ARG A 26 3.32 13.29 1.57
C ARG A 26 2.74 12.00 2.13
N ALA A 27 1.89 11.34 1.36
CA ALA A 27 1.30 10.09 1.80
C ALA A 27 2.35 8.99 1.89
N VAL A 28 3.24 8.91 0.91
CA VAL A 28 4.33 7.93 0.92
C VAL A 28 5.17 8.08 2.18
N ASN A 29 5.58 9.31 2.47
CA ASN A 29 6.39 9.59 3.65
C ASN A 29 5.64 9.27 4.94
N LEU A 30 4.35 9.58 4.98
CA LEU A 30 3.52 9.28 6.13
C LEU A 30 3.51 7.77 6.40
N TYR A 31 3.24 6.97 5.38
CA TYR A 31 3.19 5.53 5.54
C TYR A 31 4.57 4.96 5.91
N LYS A 32 5.62 5.48 5.33
CA LYS A 32 6.98 5.07 5.71
C LYS A 32 7.25 5.35 7.19
N SER A 33 6.80 6.51 7.68
CA SER A 33 6.99 6.85 9.08
C SER A 33 6.18 5.94 10.00
N MET A 34 5.12 5.35 9.49
CA MET A 34 4.30 4.39 10.23
C MET A 34 4.87 2.97 10.17
N GLY A 35 5.96 2.77 9.47
CA GLY A 35 6.59 1.45 9.36
C GLY A 35 6.24 0.68 8.09
N PHE A 36 5.53 1.30 7.16
CA PHE A 36 5.25 0.67 5.87
C PHE A 36 6.48 0.71 4.98
N GLU A 37 6.64 -0.32 4.16
CA GLU A 37 7.71 -0.41 3.19
C GLU A 37 7.15 -0.53 1.79
N VAL A 38 7.86 0.01 0.82
CA VAL A 38 7.49 -0.13 -0.58
C VAL A 38 7.85 -1.54 -1.03
N GLU A 39 6.85 -2.29 -1.44
CA GLU A 39 7.03 -3.67 -1.87
C GLU A 39 7.04 -3.83 -3.37
N GLY A 40 6.52 -2.85 -4.07
CA GLY A 40 6.50 -2.88 -5.52
C GLY A 40 5.87 -1.63 -6.09
N VAL A 41 5.84 -1.55 -7.40
CA VAL A 41 5.25 -0.42 -8.12
C VAL A 41 4.25 -0.96 -9.12
N LYS A 42 3.04 -0.40 -9.09
CA LYS A 42 2.01 -0.70 -10.08
C LYS A 42 2.01 0.42 -11.10
N LYS A 43 2.53 0.15 -12.28
CA LYS A 43 2.63 1.16 -13.32
C LYS A 43 1.29 1.39 -14.00
N ALA A 44 1.01 2.66 -14.32
CA ALA A 44 -0.18 3.07 -15.05
C ALA A 44 -1.47 2.54 -14.41
N SER A 45 -1.53 2.59 -13.07
CA SER A 45 -2.67 2.03 -12.36
C SER A 45 -3.90 2.93 -12.38
N LEU A 46 -3.70 4.23 -12.52
CA LEU A 46 -4.79 5.20 -12.56
C LEU A 46 -4.62 6.13 -13.74
N LYS A 47 -5.72 6.57 -14.29
CA LYS A 47 -5.73 7.60 -15.33
C LYS A 47 -6.35 8.87 -14.76
N ILE A 48 -5.56 9.92 -14.71
CA ILE A 48 -5.99 11.23 -14.21
C ILE A 48 -5.65 12.26 -15.26
N ASP A 49 -6.64 13.01 -15.73
CA ASP A 49 -6.45 14.08 -16.74
C ASP A 49 -5.63 13.61 -17.94
N ASP A 50 -6.03 12.48 -18.53
CA ASP A 50 -5.35 11.88 -19.69
C ASP A 50 -3.91 11.45 -19.43
N ARG A 51 -3.54 11.34 -18.15
CA ARG A 51 -2.21 10.87 -17.78
C ARG A 51 -2.36 9.64 -16.90
N PHE A 52 -1.49 8.68 -17.12
CA PHE A 52 -1.41 7.52 -16.24
C PHE A 52 -0.47 7.83 -15.10
N VAL A 53 -0.86 7.41 -13.92
CA VAL A 53 -0.01 7.56 -12.74
C VAL A 53 0.27 6.19 -12.16
N ASP A 54 1.44 6.06 -11.57
CA ASP A 54 1.86 4.83 -10.93
C ASP A 54 1.50 4.86 -9.46
N GLU A 55 1.35 3.68 -8.89
CA GLU A 55 1.13 3.53 -7.46
C GLU A 55 2.18 2.62 -6.86
N TYR A 56 2.54 2.90 -5.61
CA TYR A 56 3.39 1.99 -4.85
C TYR A 56 2.52 1.00 -4.10
N TYR A 57 2.96 -0.25 -4.11
CA TYR A 57 2.44 -1.24 -3.17
C TYR A 57 3.24 -1.08 -1.89
N MET A 58 2.56 -0.84 -0.80
CA MET A 58 3.20 -0.73 0.50
C MET A 58 2.59 -1.74 1.46
N GLY A 59 3.42 -2.27 2.32
CA GLY A 59 2.96 -3.23 3.30
C GLY A 59 3.69 -3.08 4.61
N LYS A 60 3.03 -3.52 5.67
CA LYS A 60 3.58 -3.55 7.01
C LYS A 60 3.22 -4.86 7.65
N VAL A 61 4.21 -5.52 8.21
CA VAL A 61 4.02 -6.77 8.96
C VAL A 61 4.17 -6.47 10.44
N TYR A 62 3.22 -6.94 11.21
CA TYR A 62 3.25 -6.77 12.66
C TYR A 62 3.80 -8.00 13.36
#